data_06dcdb31a67997a950a1e8f74d712fa6
#
_entry.id   06dcdb31a67997a950a1e8f74d712fa6
#
_cell.length_a   1.000
_cell.length_b   1.000
_cell.length_c   1.000
_cell.angle_alpha   90.00
_cell.angle_beta   90.00
_cell.angle_gamma   90.00
#
_symmetry.space_group_name_H-M   'P 1'
#
loop_
_entity.id
_entity.type
_entity.pdbx_description
1 polymer ?
#
loop_
_entity_poly.entity_id
_entity_poly.type
_entity_poly.pdbx_seq_one_letter_code
_entity_poly.pdbx_strand_id
1 'polypeptide(L)'
;MEKTYVPLKRMGWNEADVEILTPAKADRGASKAEENKNGAPKNKKGTIPIFFATDNNYLPFLSITLESLWENSSHEYDYEMYVLHSGIREDYQEKIMRYNKEGFSISFVDVTERLKPILEHLHMRDYYTCTTYFRVFIAGMFPQFDKALYMDCDTVVLGDIADLYHYDLGTNLIGGAPCEGVNSFQVYKDYVTKVDGLNPDYFFNAGVILMNLKAFREEKFYEQFADLLKRYKFTVIQDEDYLNVLCQDRVLRLPRAWNKSPVGPDKLAREDLRIVHFIMTWKPWRYSDIPYQEYFWEYAERTEFYDEISARRDNSTEEDIEKDKAGEASLKALAQSEIDRADGYFKVYGKC
;
A
#
# COMPACT_ATOMS: atom_id res chain seq x y z
N MET A 1 -21.34 24.27 -17.91
CA MET A 1 -20.97 22.98 -18.52
C MET A 1 -20.84 22.02 -17.35
N GLU A 2 -21.74 21.05 -17.25
CA GLU A 2 -21.58 19.95 -16.29
C GLU A 2 -20.31 19.19 -16.65
N LYS A 3 -19.33 19.21 -15.73
CA LYS A 3 -18.10 18.45 -15.88
C LYS A 3 -18.47 16.98 -15.69
N THR A 4 -18.40 16.20 -16.75
CA THR A 4 -18.70 14.75 -16.73
C THR A 4 -17.47 13.99 -16.23
N TYR A 5 -17.46 13.73 -14.95
CA TYR A 5 -16.57 12.77 -14.34
C TYR A 5 -16.88 11.36 -14.84
N VAL A 6 -15.89 10.59 -15.26
CA VAL A 6 -16.09 9.36 -16.02
C VAL A 6 -16.24 8.14 -15.12
N PRO A 7 -17.28 7.31 -15.30
CA PRO A 7 -17.43 6.06 -14.54
C PRO A 7 -16.39 5.00 -14.89
N LEU A 8 -15.88 4.28 -13.90
CA LEU A 8 -14.96 3.15 -14.07
C LEU A 8 -15.56 2.02 -14.92
N LYS A 9 -16.91 1.84 -14.88
CA LYS A 9 -17.64 0.88 -15.71
C LYS A 9 -17.35 1.01 -17.22
N ARG A 10 -16.92 2.19 -17.68
CA ARG A 10 -16.45 2.39 -19.05
C ARG A 10 -15.13 1.67 -19.36
N MET A 11 -14.36 1.25 -18.36
CA MET A 11 -13.15 0.46 -18.54
C MET A 11 -13.41 -1.03 -18.86
N GLY A 12 -14.68 -1.45 -18.92
CA GLY A 12 -15.05 -2.83 -19.24
C GLY A 12 -14.88 -3.80 -18.08
N TRP A 13 -14.80 -3.29 -16.85
CA TRP A 13 -14.82 -4.09 -15.64
C TRP A 13 -16.27 -4.58 -15.40
N ASN A 14 -16.50 -5.88 -15.47
CA ASN A 14 -17.77 -6.50 -15.18
C ASN A 14 -17.70 -7.26 -13.87
N GLU A 15 -18.80 -7.27 -13.11
CA GLU A 15 -18.93 -8.07 -11.88
C GLU A 15 -18.68 -9.59 -12.12
N ALA A 16 -18.84 -10.03 -13.37
CA ALA A 16 -18.58 -11.42 -13.80
C ALA A 16 -17.08 -11.78 -13.83
N ASP A 17 -16.18 -10.81 -13.82
CA ASP A 17 -14.72 -11.03 -13.83
C ASP A 17 -14.16 -11.28 -12.42
N VAL A 18 -15.01 -11.17 -11.38
CA VAL A 18 -14.65 -11.28 -9.96
C VAL A 18 -15.27 -12.53 -9.35
N GLU A 19 -14.45 -13.51 -8.95
CA GLU A 19 -14.90 -14.70 -8.23
C GLU A 19 -15.30 -14.36 -6.78
N ILE A 20 -16.52 -14.73 -6.37
CA ILE A 20 -17.05 -14.49 -5.02
C ILE A 20 -16.43 -15.49 -4.05
N LEU A 21 -15.57 -15.00 -3.15
CA LEU A 21 -15.06 -15.78 -2.02
C LEU A 21 -16.01 -15.61 -0.82
N THR A 22 -16.58 -16.69 -0.33
CA THR A 22 -17.44 -16.69 0.87
C THR A 22 -16.63 -16.38 2.13
N PRO A 23 -17.11 -15.48 3.02
CA PRO A 23 -16.32 -15.02 4.17
C PRO A 23 -16.22 -16.09 5.28
N ALA A 24 -15.01 -16.31 5.80
CA ALA A 24 -14.81 -16.96 7.08
C ALA A 24 -15.25 -16.00 8.21
N LYS A 25 -16.04 -16.49 9.16
CA LYS A 25 -16.57 -15.71 10.29
C LYS A 25 -15.42 -15.06 11.08
N ALA A 26 -15.43 -13.73 11.13
CA ALA A 26 -14.50 -12.97 11.97
C ALA A 26 -14.93 -13.03 13.43
N ASP A 27 -13.97 -13.35 14.32
CA ASP A 27 -14.15 -13.29 15.76
C ASP A 27 -14.23 -11.81 16.22
N ARG A 28 -15.30 -11.49 16.96
CA ARG A 28 -15.56 -10.13 17.45
C ARG A 28 -14.93 -9.93 18.82
N GLY A 29 -13.85 -9.16 18.88
CA GLY A 29 -13.37 -8.57 20.12
C GLY A 29 -13.65 -7.06 20.13
N ALA A 30 -14.80 -6.65 20.66
CA ALA A 30 -15.13 -5.24 20.80
C ALA A 30 -14.71 -4.74 22.19
N SER A 31 -13.79 -3.79 22.29
CA SER A 31 -13.59 -2.97 23.48
C SER A 31 -14.24 -1.59 23.28
N LYS A 32 -15.17 -1.25 24.17
CA LYS A 32 -15.78 0.08 24.24
C LYS A 32 -14.80 1.07 24.83
N ALA A 33 -14.54 2.18 24.12
CA ALA A 33 -13.83 3.32 24.66
C ALA A 33 -14.77 4.20 25.47
N GLU A 34 -14.43 4.48 26.73
CA GLU A 34 -15.05 5.51 27.55
C GLU A 34 -14.42 6.87 27.29
N GLU A 35 -15.25 7.87 27.00
CA GLU A 35 -14.82 9.26 26.86
C GLU A 35 -14.33 9.83 28.19
N ASN A 36 -13.09 10.28 28.27
CA ASN A 36 -12.55 10.99 29.40
C ASN A 36 -12.19 12.44 29.04
N LYS A 37 -12.99 13.38 29.49
CA LYS A 37 -12.75 14.82 29.37
C LYS A 37 -12.00 15.30 30.61
N ASN A 38 -10.67 15.43 30.55
CA ASN A 38 -9.90 16.35 31.42
C ASN A 38 -8.46 16.45 30.91
N GLY A 39 -8.01 17.69 30.57
CA GLY A 39 -6.74 17.98 29.96
C GLY A 39 -5.58 18.01 30.96
N ALA A 40 -4.90 16.91 31.13
CA ALA A 40 -3.51 16.82 31.58
C ALA A 40 -2.69 16.13 30.48
N PRO A 41 -1.39 16.42 30.29
CA PRO A 41 -0.58 15.72 29.30
C PRO A 41 -0.59 14.22 29.67
N LYS A 42 -1.26 13.42 28.84
CA LYS A 42 -1.27 11.97 29.00
C LYS A 42 0.16 11.47 28.76
N ASN A 43 0.73 10.73 29.71
CA ASN A 43 1.94 9.96 29.45
C ASN A 43 1.69 9.06 28.24
N LYS A 44 2.39 9.30 27.13
CA LYS A 44 2.29 8.48 25.92
C LYS A 44 2.71 7.05 26.19
N LYS A 45 2.05 6.09 25.55
CA LYS A 45 2.34 4.64 25.71
C LYS A 45 3.59 4.19 24.97
N GLY A 46 4.19 5.05 24.14
CA GLY A 46 5.36 4.78 23.33
C GLY A 46 5.28 5.41 21.95
N THR A 47 6.19 5.03 21.07
CA THR A 47 6.30 5.53 19.70
C THR A 47 5.86 4.48 18.69
N ILE A 48 5.08 4.90 17.70
CA ILE A 48 4.71 4.10 16.53
C ILE A 48 5.37 4.72 15.30
N PRO A 49 6.44 4.11 14.75
CA PRO A 49 7.06 4.56 13.52
C PRO A 49 6.24 4.10 12.30
N ILE A 50 5.91 5.06 11.42
CA ILE A 50 5.15 4.83 10.21
C ILE A 50 5.95 5.36 9.01
N PHE A 51 6.13 4.54 8.00
CA PHE A 51 6.88 4.89 6.81
C PHE A 51 5.96 5.01 5.60
N PHE A 52 6.22 6.02 4.79
CA PHE A 52 5.61 6.24 3.50
C PHE A 52 6.70 6.36 2.44
N ALA A 53 6.39 6.03 1.20
CA ALA A 53 7.26 6.32 0.05
C ALA A 53 6.46 7.08 -1.00
N THR A 54 7.02 8.18 -1.50
CA THR A 54 6.28 9.05 -2.43
C THR A 54 7.19 9.80 -3.40
N ASP A 55 6.58 10.27 -4.47
CA ASP A 55 7.10 11.28 -5.39
C ASP A 55 6.19 12.52 -5.43
N ASN A 56 6.53 13.49 -6.26
CA ASN A 56 5.72 14.70 -6.40
C ASN A 56 4.29 14.43 -6.93
N ASN A 57 4.09 13.33 -7.66
CA ASN A 57 2.76 13.02 -8.20
C ASN A 57 1.83 12.45 -7.12
N TYR A 58 2.38 11.67 -6.19
CA TYR A 58 1.59 10.99 -5.15
C TYR A 58 1.57 11.74 -3.81
N LEU A 59 2.46 12.71 -3.58
CA LEU A 59 2.49 13.46 -2.34
C LEU A 59 1.16 14.16 -1.99
N PRO A 60 0.38 14.72 -2.94
CA PRO A 60 -0.94 15.27 -2.61
C PRO A 60 -1.87 14.27 -1.92
N PHE A 61 -1.80 12.99 -2.29
CA PHE A 61 -2.64 11.94 -1.69
C PHE A 61 -2.15 11.55 -0.28
N LEU A 62 -0.85 11.66 0.00
CA LEU A 62 -0.33 11.49 1.35
C LEU A 62 -1.02 12.42 2.36
N SER A 63 -1.40 13.64 1.95
CA SER A 63 -2.13 14.56 2.83
C SER A 63 -3.47 14.00 3.31
N ILE A 64 -4.16 13.25 2.46
CA ILE A 64 -5.43 12.56 2.79
C ILE A 64 -5.18 11.43 3.79
N THR A 65 -4.13 10.65 3.56
CA THR A 65 -3.70 9.60 4.48
C THR A 65 -3.37 10.17 5.85
N LEU A 66 -2.62 11.28 5.91
CA LEU A 66 -2.25 11.94 7.16
C LEU A 66 -3.46 12.53 7.90
N GLU A 67 -4.39 13.16 7.18
CA GLU A 67 -5.61 13.71 7.78
C GLU A 67 -6.48 12.62 8.38
N SER A 68 -6.71 11.54 7.63
CA SER A 68 -7.50 10.40 8.10
C SER A 68 -6.79 9.65 9.25
N LEU A 69 -5.47 9.51 9.17
CA LEU A 69 -4.66 8.91 10.25
C LEU A 69 -4.78 9.71 11.55
N TRP A 70 -4.64 11.03 11.47
CA TRP A 70 -4.79 11.90 12.63
C TRP A 70 -6.16 11.77 13.27
N GLU A 71 -7.24 11.84 12.49
CA GLU A 71 -8.61 11.80 13.01
C GLU A 71 -8.95 10.46 13.70
N ASN A 72 -8.48 9.34 13.13
CA ASN A 72 -8.83 8.00 13.59
C ASN A 72 -7.81 7.38 14.55
N SER A 73 -6.76 8.10 14.95
CA SER A 73 -5.80 7.66 15.95
C SER A 73 -6.28 7.94 17.37
N SER A 74 -5.97 7.04 18.31
CA SER A 74 -6.29 7.22 19.74
C SER A 74 -5.54 8.35 20.42
N HIS A 75 -4.47 8.88 19.80
CA HIS A 75 -3.54 9.86 20.38
C HIS A 75 -2.87 9.41 21.69
N GLU A 76 -2.88 8.10 21.97
CA GLU A 76 -2.21 7.53 23.15
C GLU A 76 -0.72 7.27 22.92
N TYR A 77 -0.26 7.36 21.65
CA TYR A 77 1.12 7.15 21.21
C TYR A 77 1.69 8.41 20.57
N ASP A 78 3.01 8.48 20.49
CA ASP A 78 3.69 9.39 19.58
C ASP A 78 3.83 8.69 18.23
N TYR A 79 3.28 9.30 17.18
CA TYR A 79 3.35 8.79 15.81
C TYR A 79 4.49 9.51 15.09
N GLU A 80 5.52 8.76 14.71
CA GLU A 80 6.65 9.27 13.94
C GLU A 80 6.54 8.82 12.49
N MET A 81 6.21 9.76 11.60
CA MET A 81 6.05 9.50 10.17
C MET A 81 7.31 9.88 9.40
N TYR A 82 7.80 8.94 8.62
CA TYR A 82 8.96 9.09 7.77
C TYR A 82 8.55 8.99 6.30
N VAL A 83 8.73 10.06 5.54
CA VAL A 83 8.39 10.14 4.11
C VAL A 83 9.66 9.91 3.30
N LEU A 84 9.81 8.70 2.77
CA LEU A 84 10.95 8.32 1.94
C LEU A 84 10.77 8.87 0.52
N HIS A 85 11.80 9.52 -0.03
CA HIS A 85 11.74 10.12 -1.36
C HIS A 85 13.10 10.15 -2.05
N SER A 86 13.11 10.41 -3.35
CA SER A 86 14.31 10.68 -4.16
C SER A 86 14.24 12.03 -4.87
N GLY A 87 13.60 13.01 -4.22
CA GLY A 87 13.41 14.38 -4.71
C GLY A 87 11.95 14.81 -4.65
N ILE A 88 11.62 15.63 -3.65
CA ILE A 88 10.30 16.26 -3.46
C ILE A 88 10.48 17.77 -3.49
N ARG A 89 9.58 18.47 -4.17
CA ARG A 89 9.53 19.94 -4.22
C ARG A 89 9.40 20.52 -2.82
N GLU A 90 10.12 21.60 -2.55
CA GLU A 90 10.14 22.27 -1.23
C GLU A 90 8.76 22.77 -0.83
N ASP A 91 8.00 23.37 -1.75
CA ASP A 91 6.64 23.85 -1.49
C ASP A 91 5.66 22.73 -1.12
N TYR A 92 5.89 21.52 -1.63
CA TYR A 92 5.12 20.33 -1.26
C TYR A 92 5.50 19.83 0.13
N GLN A 93 6.80 19.81 0.44
CA GLN A 93 7.28 19.45 1.78
C GLN A 93 6.72 20.40 2.82
N GLU A 94 6.77 21.72 2.56
CA GLU A 94 6.22 22.75 3.47
C GLU A 94 4.74 22.52 3.80
N LYS A 95 3.92 22.20 2.79
CA LYS A 95 2.50 21.88 3.00
C LYS A 95 2.32 20.64 3.89
N ILE A 96 3.06 19.57 3.63
CA ILE A 96 2.98 18.34 4.44
C ILE A 96 3.50 18.59 5.86
N MET A 97 4.55 19.39 6.05
CA MET A 97 5.08 19.70 7.38
C MET A 97 4.07 20.43 8.28
N ARG A 98 3.01 21.02 7.73
CA ARG A 98 1.92 21.64 8.52
C ARG A 98 1.06 20.63 9.27
N TYR A 99 1.13 19.35 8.90
CA TYR A 99 0.50 18.27 9.65
C TYR A 99 1.23 17.90 10.94
N ASN A 100 2.43 18.45 11.21
CA ASN A 100 3.09 18.27 12.50
C ASN A 100 2.23 18.84 13.63
N LYS A 101 2.00 18.04 14.64
CA LYS A 101 1.20 18.36 15.83
C LYS A 101 1.83 17.66 17.04
N GLU A 102 1.38 17.98 18.25
CA GLU A 102 1.83 17.27 19.45
C GLU A 102 1.50 15.76 19.33
N GLY A 103 2.52 14.92 19.46
CA GLY A 103 2.40 13.46 19.31
C GLY A 103 2.26 12.98 17.87
N PHE A 104 2.50 13.84 16.85
CA PHE A 104 2.38 13.52 15.44
C PHE A 104 3.46 14.26 14.64
N SER A 105 4.60 13.62 14.40
CA SER A 105 5.77 14.24 13.76
C SER A 105 6.04 13.64 12.39
N ILE A 106 6.44 14.48 11.43
CA ILE A 106 6.74 14.11 10.05
C ILE A 106 8.17 14.49 9.73
N SER A 107 8.89 13.59 9.08
CA SER A 107 10.25 13.81 8.60
C SER A 107 10.39 13.32 7.15
N PHE A 108 10.93 14.16 6.28
CA PHE A 108 11.31 13.73 4.92
C PHE A 108 12.71 13.11 4.94
N VAL A 109 12.86 11.99 4.24
CA VAL A 109 14.10 11.21 4.21
C VAL A 109 14.49 10.90 2.77
N ASP A 110 15.56 11.52 2.30
CA ASP A 110 16.10 11.27 0.96
C ASP A 110 16.83 9.93 0.92
N VAL A 111 16.35 9.03 0.05
CA VAL A 111 16.91 7.68 -0.16
C VAL A 111 17.71 7.57 -1.47
N THR A 112 17.98 8.66 -2.16
CA THR A 112 18.65 8.67 -3.47
C THR A 112 19.95 7.87 -3.46
N GLU A 113 20.80 8.07 -2.44
CA GLU A 113 22.06 7.35 -2.35
C GLU A 113 21.89 5.84 -2.09
N ARG A 114 20.80 5.45 -1.41
CA ARG A 114 20.46 4.04 -1.17
C ARG A 114 19.93 3.35 -2.42
N LEU A 115 19.27 4.10 -3.28
CA LEU A 115 18.70 3.60 -4.52
C LEU A 115 19.75 3.30 -5.59
N LYS A 116 20.83 4.09 -5.67
CA LYS A 116 21.88 3.99 -6.70
C LYS A 116 22.39 2.57 -6.95
N PRO A 117 22.73 1.76 -5.93
CA PRO A 117 23.30 0.42 -6.16
C PRO A 117 22.36 -0.58 -6.82
N ILE A 118 21.05 -0.34 -6.79
CA ILE A 118 20.05 -1.26 -7.35
C ILE A 118 19.28 -0.67 -8.53
N LEU A 119 19.47 0.62 -8.83
CA LEU A 119 18.67 1.38 -9.80
C LEU A 119 18.63 0.71 -11.19
N GLU A 120 19.75 0.20 -11.67
CA GLU A 120 19.86 -0.45 -12.99
C GLU A 120 19.11 -1.79 -13.10
N HIS A 121 18.80 -2.39 -11.96
CA HIS A 121 18.10 -3.66 -11.88
C HIS A 121 16.59 -3.49 -11.63
N LEU A 122 16.15 -2.29 -11.22
CA LEU A 122 14.74 -2.03 -10.96
C LEU A 122 13.92 -2.11 -12.25
N HIS A 123 12.73 -2.68 -12.14
CA HIS A 123 11.72 -2.59 -13.17
C HIS A 123 10.76 -1.47 -12.81
N MET A 124 10.63 -0.50 -13.71
CA MET A 124 9.68 0.61 -13.58
C MET A 124 8.70 0.53 -14.73
N ARG A 125 7.41 0.64 -14.43
CA ARG A 125 6.37 0.55 -15.42
C ARG A 125 5.13 1.33 -15.00
N ASP A 126 4.54 2.10 -15.93
CA ASP A 126 3.26 2.81 -15.80
C ASP A 126 3.13 3.63 -14.50
N TYR A 127 2.28 3.17 -13.58
CA TYR A 127 2.03 3.81 -12.28
C TYR A 127 3.09 3.52 -11.22
N TYR A 128 3.95 2.53 -11.47
CA TYR A 128 4.98 2.12 -10.53
C TYR A 128 6.26 2.90 -10.78
N THR A 129 6.59 3.76 -9.83
CA THR A 129 7.87 4.46 -9.80
C THR A 129 8.86 3.67 -8.93
N CYS A 130 10.12 4.09 -8.89
CA CYS A 130 11.11 3.48 -7.99
C CYS A 130 10.72 3.58 -6.49
N THR A 131 9.73 4.40 -6.16
CA THR A 131 9.27 4.61 -4.78
C THR A 131 8.74 3.33 -4.13
N THR A 132 8.14 2.42 -4.89
CA THR A 132 7.63 1.14 -4.35
C THR A 132 8.75 0.28 -3.73
N TYR A 133 9.98 0.44 -4.19
CA TYR A 133 11.14 -0.28 -3.65
C TYR A 133 11.74 0.34 -2.38
N PHE A 134 11.35 1.57 -2.01
CA PHE A 134 11.99 2.26 -0.87
C PHE A 134 11.75 1.54 0.46
N ARG A 135 10.66 0.79 0.59
CA ARG A 135 10.32 0.03 1.79
C ARG A 135 11.41 -1.00 2.19
N VAL A 136 12.21 -1.50 1.23
CA VAL A 136 13.28 -2.47 1.54
C VAL A 136 14.47 -1.86 2.28
N PHE A 137 14.64 -0.53 2.24
CA PHE A 137 15.73 0.16 2.92
C PHE A 137 15.46 0.46 4.39
N ILE A 138 14.20 0.42 4.83
CA ILE A 138 13.75 0.90 6.15
C ILE A 138 14.53 0.24 7.27
N ALA A 139 14.66 -1.09 7.27
CA ALA A 139 15.32 -1.83 8.34
C ALA A 139 16.79 -1.43 8.55
N GLY A 140 17.50 -1.18 7.45
CA GLY A 140 18.91 -0.77 7.49
C GLY A 140 19.12 0.71 7.79
N MET A 141 18.14 1.57 7.44
CA MET A 141 18.23 3.02 7.67
C MET A 141 17.80 3.42 9.08
N PHE A 142 16.92 2.65 9.70
CA PHE A 142 16.31 2.97 10.99
C PHE A 142 16.57 1.86 12.03
N PRO A 143 17.85 1.64 12.43
CA PRO A 143 18.21 0.56 13.34
C PRO A 143 17.65 0.72 14.75
N GLN A 144 17.17 1.91 15.12
CA GLN A 144 16.54 2.21 16.41
C GLN A 144 15.14 1.59 16.55
N PHE A 145 14.51 1.20 15.44
CA PHE A 145 13.19 0.57 15.48
C PHE A 145 13.30 -0.94 15.22
N ASP A 146 12.66 -1.73 16.08
CA ASP A 146 12.55 -3.18 15.90
C ASP A 146 11.31 -3.56 15.09
N LYS A 147 10.29 -2.70 15.08
CA LYS A 147 9.02 -2.89 14.37
C LYS A 147 8.52 -1.56 13.82
N ALA A 148 7.92 -1.58 12.64
CA ALA A 148 7.35 -0.40 12.02
C ALA A 148 6.14 -0.74 11.15
N LEU A 149 5.34 0.27 10.84
CA LEU A 149 4.33 0.23 9.79
C LEU A 149 4.90 0.85 8.51
N TYR A 150 4.54 0.30 7.37
CA TYR A 150 4.67 0.95 6.08
C TYR A 150 3.28 1.08 5.46
N MET A 151 3.02 2.23 4.84
CA MET A 151 1.75 2.50 4.16
C MET A 151 2.00 3.24 2.84
N ASP A 152 1.26 2.87 1.81
CA ASP A 152 1.21 3.63 0.55
C ASP A 152 0.39 4.93 0.74
N CYS A 153 0.68 5.95 -0.08
CA CYS A 153 0.10 7.29 0.05
C CYS A 153 -1.36 7.40 -0.43
N ASP A 154 -1.86 6.41 -1.14
CA ASP A 154 -3.22 6.34 -1.68
C ASP A 154 -4.16 5.51 -0.79
N THR A 155 -4.01 5.71 0.52
CA THR A 155 -4.80 5.05 1.56
C THR A 155 -5.66 6.06 2.32
N VAL A 156 -6.78 5.57 2.89
CA VAL A 156 -7.58 6.30 3.87
C VAL A 156 -7.68 5.45 5.12
N VAL A 157 -7.19 6.00 6.24
CA VAL A 157 -7.22 5.33 7.54
C VAL A 157 -8.57 5.59 8.22
N LEU A 158 -9.26 4.54 8.59
CA LEU A 158 -10.62 4.58 9.15
C LEU A 158 -10.72 3.89 10.52
N GLY A 159 -9.62 3.38 11.04
CA GLY A 159 -9.51 2.76 12.37
C GLY A 159 -8.20 3.15 13.05
N ASP A 160 -8.08 2.89 14.34
CA ASP A 160 -6.85 3.22 15.07
C ASP A 160 -5.68 2.37 14.60
N ILE A 161 -4.66 3.05 14.05
CA ILE A 161 -3.47 2.40 13.54
C ILE A 161 -2.65 1.69 14.63
N ALA A 162 -2.83 2.08 15.89
CA ALA A 162 -2.21 1.42 17.04
C ALA A 162 -2.67 -0.03 17.18
N ASP A 163 -3.93 -0.34 16.83
CA ASP A 163 -4.44 -1.71 16.82
C ASP A 163 -3.67 -2.58 15.83
N LEU A 164 -3.32 -2.03 14.64
CA LEU A 164 -2.50 -2.73 13.65
C LEU A 164 -1.06 -2.90 14.17
N TYR A 165 -0.49 -1.86 14.77
CA TYR A 165 0.88 -1.91 15.30
C TYR A 165 1.04 -2.96 16.40
N HIS A 166 -0.02 -3.25 17.17
CA HIS A 166 0.04 -4.19 18.28
C HIS A 166 -0.08 -5.67 17.91
N TYR A 167 -0.33 -6.01 16.65
CA TYR A 167 -0.22 -7.42 16.26
C TYR A 167 1.18 -7.96 16.58
N ASP A 168 1.21 -9.14 17.19
CA ASP A 168 2.46 -9.85 17.48
C ASP A 168 2.94 -10.57 16.21
N LEU A 169 4.04 -10.14 15.67
CA LEU A 169 4.66 -10.77 14.50
C LEU A 169 5.32 -12.13 14.85
N GLY A 170 5.63 -12.36 16.12
CA GLY A 170 6.40 -13.55 16.52
C GLY A 170 7.68 -13.69 15.68
N THR A 171 7.80 -14.83 14.99
CA THR A 171 8.94 -15.08 14.06
C THR A 171 8.67 -14.61 12.63
N ASN A 172 7.51 -14.03 12.33
CA ASN A 172 7.19 -13.56 10.99
C ASN A 172 8.02 -12.31 10.64
N LEU A 173 8.33 -12.17 9.36
CA LEU A 173 9.02 -11.01 8.80
C LEU A 173 8.05 -9.84 8.59
N ILE A 174 6.85 -10.16 8.11
CA ILE A 174 5.81 -9.19 7.75
C ILE A 174 4.47 -9.63 8.30
N GLY A 175 3.64 -8.66 8.69
CA GLY A 175 2.19 -8.80 8.76
C GLY A 175 1.58 -8.11 7.55
N GLY A 176 0.77 -8.84 6.75
CA GLY A 176 0.15 -8.33 5.53
C GLY A 176 -1.25 -8.90 5.31
N ALA A 177 -2.13 -8.09 4.71
CA ALA A 177 -3.46 -8.53 4.30
C ALA A 177 -3.39 -9.15 2.90
N PRO A 178 -4.23 -10.15 2.59
CA PRO A 178 -4.28 -10.77 1.25
C PRO A 178 -4.49 -9.74 0.14
N CYS A 179 -3.77 -9.87 -0.97
CA CYS A 179 -3.89 -9.00 -2.13
C CYS A 179 -5.21 -9.25 -2.86
N GLU A 180 -6.20 -8.39 -2.66
CA GLU A 180 -7.49 -8.51 -3.34
C GLU A 180 -7.36 -8.32 -4.85
N GLY A 181 -6.39 -7.53 -5.33
CA GLY A 181 -6.09 -7.37 -6.76
C GLY A 181 -5.69 -8.70 -7.41
N VAL A 182 -4.80 -9.45 -6.79
CA VAL A 182 -4.41 -10.80 -7.26
C VAL A 182 -5.60 -11.75 -7.21
N ASN A 183 -6.32 -11.75 -6.10
CA ASN A 183 -7.41 -12.70 -5.87
C ASN A 183 -8.66 -12.44 -6.70
N SER A 184 -8.79 -11.27 -7.32
CA SER A 184 -9.93 -10.92 -8.18
C SER A 184 -9.77 -11.34 -9.64
N PHE A 185 -8.57 -11.74 -10.09
CA PHE A 185 -8.32 -12.07 -11.50
C PHE A 185 -7.58 -13.39 -11.65
N GLN A 186 -8.14 -14.30 -12.43
CA GLN A 186 -7.57 -15.64 -12.62
C GLN A 186 -6.15 -15.59 -13.18
N VAL A 187 -5.85 -14.69 -14.12
CA VAL A 187 -4.51 -14.55 -14.71
C VAL A 187 -3.46 -14.19 -13.66
N TYR A 188 -3.80 -13.37 -12.66
CA TYR A 188 -2.87 -13.01 -11.58
C TYR A 188 -2.74 -14.15 -10.55
N LYS A 189 -3.81 -14.87 -10.24
CA LYS A 189 -3.72 -16.11 -9.44
C LYS A 189 -2.79 -17.12 -10.11
N ASP A 190 -2.97 -17.32 -11.43
CA ASP A 190 -2.13 -18.22 -12.22
C ASP A 190 -0.67 -17.76 -12.25
N TYR A 191 -0.44 -16.45 -12.38
CA TYR A 191 0.89 -15.85 -12.34
C TYR A 191 1.58 -16.14 -11.00
N VAL A 192 0.96 -15.79 -9.88
CA VAL A 192 1.49 -16.04 -8.53
C VAL A 192 1.77 -17.52 -8.32
N THR A 193 0.88 -18.40 -8.80
CA THR A 193 1.07 -19.87 -8.63
C THR A 193 2.18 -20.41 -9.51
N LYS A 194 2.25 -20.01 -10.78
CA LYS A 194 3.12 -20.64 -11.79
C LYS A 194 4.46 -19.96 -11.95
N VAL A 195 4.53 -18.65 -11.69
CA VAL A 195 5.75 -17.84 -11.82
C VAL A 195 6.43 -17.66 -10.47
N ASP A 196 5.71 -17.21 -9.43
CA ASP A 196 6.29 -16.99 -8.10
C ASP A 196 6.39 -18.30 -7.30
N GLY A 197 5.55 -19.29 -7.61
CA GLY A 197 5.48 -20.56 -6.87
C GLY A 197 4.75 -20.44 -5.53
N LEU A 198 3.89 -19.44 -5.39
CA LEU A 198 3.17 -19.12 -4.16
C LEU A 198 1.68 -19.48 -4.25
N ASN A 199 1.04 -19.58 -3.09
CA ASN A 199 -0.40 -19.68 -3.02
C ASN A 199 -1.01 -18.27 -3.07
N PRO A 200 -1.87 -17.93 -4.05
CA PRO A 200 -2.49 -16.62 -4.20
C PRO A 200 -3.27 -16.15 -2.94
N ASP A 201 -3.85 -17.07 -2.18
CA ASP A 201 -4.58 -16.76 -0.95
C ASP A 201 -3.69 -16.22 0.17
N TYR A 202 -2.38 -16.46 0.08
CA TYR A 202 -1.37 -16.00 1.03
C TYR A 202 -0.52 -14.87 0.48
N PHE A 203 -0.67 -14.53 -0.79
CA PHE A 203 0.00 -13.39 -1.41
C PHE A 203 -0.56 -12.10 -0.81
N PHE A 204 0.29 -11.34 -0.12
CA PHE A 204 -0.13 -10.09 0.54
C PHE A 204 0.12 -8.88 -0.36
N ASN A 205 -0.72 -7.86 -0.23
CA ASN A 205 -0.47 -6.56 -0.81
C ASN A 205 0.47 -5.74 0.08
N ALA A 206 1.54 -5.21 -0.50
CA ALA A 206 2.60 -4.51 0.23
C ALA A 206 2.29 -3.04 0.56
N GLY A 207 1.15 -2.51 0.14
CA GLY A 207 0.78 -1.12 0.40
C GLY A 207 0.38 -0.81 1.84
N VAL A 208 0.07 -1.83 2.66
CA VAL A 208 -0.07 -1.70 4.12
C VAL A 208 0.53 -2.93 4.76
N ILE A 209 1.68 -2.76 5.41
CA ILE A 209 2.39 -3.88 6.07
C ILE A 209 2.93 -3.49 7.45
N LEU A 210 2.89 -4.45 8.35
CA LEU A 210 3.60 -4.40 9.62
C LEU A 210 4.95 -5.12 9.45
N MET A 211 6.05 -4.46 9.72
CA MET A 211 7.41 -4.95 9.42
C MET A 211 8.17 -5.32 10.69
N ASN A 212 8.77 -6.51 10.73
CA ASN A 212 9.73 -6.93 11.75
C ASN A 212 11.14 -6.46 11.35
N LEU A 213 11.46 -5.20 11.61
CA LEU A 213 12.72 -4.59 11.18
C LEU A 213 13.94 -5.26 11.83
N LYS A 214 13.78 -5.78 13.05
CA LYS A 214 14.83 -6.53 13.72
C LYS A 214 15.16 -7.81 12.95
N ALA A 215 14.16 -8.62 12.65
CA ALA A 215 14.34 -9.84 11.86
C ALA A 215 14.89 -9.54 10.45
N PHE A 216 14.44 -8.45 9.81
CA PHE A 216 14.98 -8.02 8.52
C PHE A 216 16.50 -7.77 8.58
N ARG A 217 16.98 -7.13 9.65
CA ARG A 217 18.43 -6.90 9.84
C ARG A 217 19.17 -8.19 10.15
N GLU A 218 18.68 -9.00 11.08
CA GLU A 218 19.31 -10.26 11.51
C GLU A 218 19.45 -11.24 10.34
N GLU A 219 18.46 -11.30 9.46
CA GLU A 219 18.44 -12.19 8.31
C GLU A 219 19.03 -11.56 7.03
N LYS A 220 19.54 -10.33 7.11
CA LYS A 220 20.11 -9.59 5.96
C LYS A 220 19.12 -9.52 4.78
N PHE A 221 17.89 -9.13 5.07
CA PHE A 221 16.80 -9.15 4.09
C PHE A 221 17.12 -8.29 2.86
N TYR A 222 17.72 -7.12 3.05
CA TYR A 222 18.11 -6.26 1.94
C TYR A 222 19.09 -6.95 0.99
N GLU A 223 20.07 -7.66 1.53
CA GLU A 223 21.06 -8.40 0.73
C GLU A 223 20.40 -9.54 -0.06
N GLN A 224 19.45 -10.25 0.54
CA GLN A 224 18.67 -11.27 -0.14
C GLN A 224 17.82 -10.67 -1.27
N PHE A 225 17.18 -9.53 -1.00
CA PHE A 225 16.41 -8.78 -2.00
C PHE A 225 17.30 -8.34 -3.17
N ALA A 226 18.45 -7.70 -2.87
CA ALA A 226 19.37 -7.22 -3.90
C ALA A 226 19.97 -8.36 -4.74
N ASP A 227 20.22 -9.52 -4.14
CA ASP A 227 20.70 -10.71 -4.83
C ASP A 227 19.61 -11.30 -5.73
N LEU A 228 18.35 -11.41 -5.24
CA LEU A 228 17.23 -11.89 -6.04
C LEU A 228 16.94 -10.94 -7.21
N LEU A 229 16.96 -9.63 -6.98
CA LEU A 229 16.75 -8.60 -8.01
C LEU A 229 17.76 -8.71 -9.16
N LYS A 230 19.02 -9.08 -8.88
CA LYS A 230 20.05 -9.31 -9.90
C LYS A 230 19.85 -10.61 -10.67
N ARG A 231 19.33 -11.65 -10.02
CA ARG A 231 19.16 -12.99 -10.61
C ARG A 231 17.88 -13.15 -11.41
N TYR A 232 16.80 -12.51 -10.98
CA TYR A 232 15.50 -12.62 -11.64
C TYR A 232 14.75 -11.30 -11.60
N LYS A 233 14.16 -10.92 -12.73
CA LYS A 233 13.40 -9.69 -12.88
C LYS A 233 11.91 -10.01 -12.92
N PHE A 234 11.20 -9.78 -11.83
CA PHE A 234 9.75 -9.79 -11.81
C PHE A 234 9.21 -8.54 -12.51
N THR A 235 8.25 -8.72 -13.41
CA THR A 235 7.77 -7.64 -14.29
C THR A 235 6.29 -7.34 -14.14
N VAL A 236 5.53 -8.18 -13.42
CA VAL A 236 4.06 -8.08 -13.32
C VAL A 236 3.65 -7.30 -12.07
N ILE A 237 3.97 -7.79 -10.87
CA ILE A 237 3.58 -7.17 -9.60
C ILE A 237 4.79 -6.51 -8.91
N GLN A 238 5.97 -6.64 -9.52
CA GLN A 238 7.20 -5.91 -9.21
C GLN A 238 7.70 -6.13 -7.77
N ASP A 239 7.72 -5.08 -6.94
CA ASP A 239 8.25 -5.17 -5.58
C ASP A 239 7.46 -6.13 -4.68
N GLU A 240 6.14 -6.28 -4.90
CA GLU A 240 5.34 -7.26 -4.16
C GLU A 240 5.76 -8.70 -4.47
N ASP A 241 6.15 -9.01 -5.72
CA ASP A 241 6.65 -10.34 -6.08
C ASP A 241 7.89 -10.68 -5.25
N TYR A 242 8.89 -9.76 -5.20
CA TYR A 242 10.11 -9.97 -4.40
C TYR A 242 9.79 -10.14 -2.91
N LEU A 243 8.92 -9.29 -2.37
CA LEU A 243 8.55 -9.33 -0.95
C LEU A 243 7.84 -10.64 -0.60
N ASN A 244 6.87 -11.05 -1.42
CA ASN A 244 6.11 -12.28 -1.18
C ASN A 244 6.98 -13.54 -1.32
N VAL A 245 7.89 -13.58 -2.31
CA VAL A 245 8.84 -14.69 -2.49
C VAL A 245 9.82 -14.78 -1.33
N LEU A 246 10.38 -13.66 -0.87
CA LEU A 246 11.36 -13.66 0.21
C LEU A 246 10.75 -13.86 1.60
N CYS A 247 9.49 -13.47 1.78
CA CYS A 247 8.78 -13.60 3.05
C CYS A 247 7.90 -14.86 3.12
N GLN A 248 7.85 -15.72 2.06
CA GLN A 248 6.99 -16.89 2.07
C GLN A 248 7.18 -17.69 3.37
N ASP A 249 6.09 -18.26 3.91
CA ASP A 249 6.04 -19.00 5.18
C ASP A 249 6.37 -18.16 6.45
N ARG A 250 6.67 -16.87 6.28
CA ARG A 250 7.03 -15.91 7.34
C ARG A 250 6.13 -14.67 7.32
N VAL A 251 4.86 -14.83 6.96
CA VAL A 251 3.84 -13.77 6.89
C VAL A 251 2.77 -14.01 7.94
N LEU A 252 2.57 -13.03 8.85
CA LEU A 252 1.39 -12.96 9.68
C LEU A 252 0.21 -12.47 8.83
N ARG A 253 -0.80 -13.31 8.64
CA ARG A 253 -1.98 -12.93 7.87
C ARG A 253 -2.86 -11.96 8.66
N LEU A 254 -2.94 -10.73 8.19
CA LEU A 254 -3.81 -9.70 8.74
C LEU A 254 -5.23 -9.80 8.15
N PRO A 255 -6.26 -9.35 8.90
CA PRO A 255 -7.60 -9.17 8.36
C PRO A 255 -7.61 -8.22 7.16
N ARG A 256 -8.43 -8.51 6.14
CA ARG A 256 -8.59 -7.66 4.93
C ARG A 256 -8.96 -6.20 5.26
N ALA A 257 -9.64 -5.98 6.36
CA ALA A 257 -10.02 -4.65 6.84
C ALA A 257 -8.84 -3.68 6.98
N TRP A 258 -7.61 -4.19 7.19
CA TRP A 258 -6.39 -3.39 7.31
C TRP A 258 -5.75 -3.00 5.97
N ASN A 259 -6.25 -3.52 4.86
CA ASN A 259 -5.82 -3.14 3.52
C ASN A 259 -6.94 -3.44 2.52
N LYS A 260 -8.12 -2.88 2.75
CA LYS A 260 -9.32 -3.12 1.94
C LYS A 260 -9.22 -2.37 0.62
N SER A 261 -9.25 -3.12 -0.46
CA SER A 261 -9.22 -2.58 -1.81
C SER A 261 -10.63 -2.42 -2.39
N PRO A 262 -10.87 -1.41 -3.25
CA PRO A 262 -12.12 -1.28 -4.00
C PRO A 262 -12.41 -2.44 -4.96
N VAL A 263 -11.37 -3.16 -5.40
CA VAL A 263 -11.49 -4.24 -6.39
C VAL A 263 -11.99 -5.56 -5.81
N GLY A 264 -11.95 -5.71 -4.49
CA GLY A 264 -12.38 -6.95 -3.83
C GLY A 264 -13.89 -7.21 -3.96
N PRO A 265 -14.31 -8.50 -3.95
CA PRO A 265 -15.70 -8.89 -4.21
C PRO A 265 -16.66 -8.44 -3.13
N ASP A 266 -16.20 -8.33 -1.89
CA ASP A 266 -17.04 -8.03 -0.74
C ASP A 266 -16.88 -6.57 -0.30
N LYS A 267 -18.00 -5.87 -0.14
CA LYS A 267 -18.04 -4.57 0.54
C LYS A 267 -18.05 -4.80 2.05
N LEU A 268 -17.14 -4.12 2.76
CA LEU A 268 -17.19 -4.03 4.21
C LEU A 268 -18.02 -2.82 4.62
N ALA A 269 -18.76 -2.96 5.72
CA ALA A 269 -19.43 -1.82 6.35
C ALA A 269 -18.41 -0.87 6.97
N ARG A 270 -18.79 0.43 7.16
CA ARG A 270 -17.89 1.45 7.70
C ARG A 270 -17.24 1.05 9.03
N GLU A 271 -18.01 0.44 9.90
CA GLU A 271 -17.56 -0.02 11.23
C GLU A 271 -16.51 -1.14 11.18
N ASP A 272 -16.50 -1.92 10.11
CA ASP A 272 -15.55 -3.02 9.90
C ASP A 272 -14.29 -2.56 9.15
N LEU A 273 -14.34 -1.42 8.44
CA LEU A 273 -13.20 -0.87 7.72
C LEU A 273 -12.15 -0.33 8.70
N ARG A 274 -10.87 -0.58 8.37
CA ARG A 274 -9.73 -0.02 9.09
C ARG A 274 -8.86 0.84 8.18
N ILE A 275 -8.50 0.35 7.01
CA ILE A 275 -7.79 1.12 5.98
C ILE A 275 -8.40 0.75 4.63
N VAL A 276 -8.75 1.76 3.83
CA VAL A 276 -9.07 1.61 2.41
C VAL A 276 -7.84 1.99 1.61
N HIS A 277 -7.45 1.14 0.67
CA HIS A 277 -6.30 1.35 -0.22
C HIS A 277 -6.76 1.34 -1.68
N PHE A 278 -6.63 2.46 -2.36
CA PHE A 278 -7.07 2.65 -3.73
C PHE A 278 -6.02 2.16 -4.73
N ILE A 279 -5.92 0.84 -4.89
CA ILE A 279 -4.90 0.18 -5.72
C ILE A 279 -5.15 0.34 -7.23
N MET A 280 -4.14 0.09 -8.04
CA MET A 280 -4.21 0.01 -9.51
C MET A 280 -4.87 1.27 -10.12
N THR A 281 -5.80 1.07 -11.05
CA THR A 281 -6.61 2.13 -11.69
C THR A 281 -7.83 2.56 -10.88
N TRP A 282 -8.10 1.92 -9.73
CA TRP A 282 -9.25 2.21 -8.88
C TRP A 282 -9.03 3.47 -8.04
N LYS A 283 -8.87 4.62 -8.73
CA LYS A 283 -8.49 5.90 -8.13
C LYS A 283 -9.67 6.88 -8.10
N PRO A 284 -10.11 7.36 -6.90
CA PRO A 284 -11.21 8.33 -6.78
C PRO A 284 -10.98 9.63 -7.54
N TRP A 285 -9.73 10.04 -7.71
CA TRP A 285 -9.36 11.22 -8.49
C TRP A 285 -9.30 10.99 -10.00
N ARG A 286 -9.76 9.82 -10.45
CA ARG A 286 -9.79 9.42 -11.85
C ARG A 286 -11.19 9.04 -12.29
N TYR A 287 -11.96 8.33 -11.45
CA TYR A 287 -13.26 7.75 -11.74
C TYR A 287 -14.28 8.08 -10.66
N SER A 288 -15.56 8.21 -11.07
CA SER A 288 -16.67 8.66 -10.22
C SER A 288 -17.41 7.54 -9.48
N ASP A 289 -17.12 6.28 -9.78
CA ASP A 289 -17.84 5.10 -9.26
C ASP A 289 -16.93 4.13 -8.49
N ILE A 290 -15.83 4.65 -7.92
CA ILE A 290 -14.92 3.86 -7.11
C ILE A 290 -15.58 3.53 -5.76
N PRO A 291 -15.70 2.25 -5.38
CA PRO A 291 -16.14 1.87 -4.04
C PRO A 291 -15.32 2.57 -2.95
N TYR A 292 -15.99 3.05 -1.91
CA TYR A 292 -15.39 3.76 -0.77
C TYR A 292 -14.82 5.14 -1.08
N GLN A 293 -15.02 5.70 -2.29
CA GLN A 293 -14.52 7.02 -2.65
C GLN A 293 -15.06 8.15 -1.77
N GLU A 294 -16.21 7.94 -1.15
CA GLU A 294 -16.80 8.87 -0.20
C GLU A 294 -15.84 9.22 0.94
N TYR A 295 -15.10 8.24 1.46
CA TYR A 295 -14.10 8.47 2.52
C TYR A 295 -12.87 9.22 2.02
N PHE A 296 -12.47 8.98 0.76
CA PHE A 296 -11.37 9.72 0.14
C PHE A 296 -11.70 11.21 0.02
N TRP A 297 -12.88 11.54 -0.52
CA TRP A 297 -13.28 12.93 -0.73
C TRP A 297 -13.58 13.65 0.58
N GLU A 298 -14.12 12.98 1.58
CA GLU A 298 -14.33 13.52 2.92
C GLU A 298 -13.04 14.10 3.52
N TYR A 299 -11.92 13.38 3.40
CA TYR A 299 -10.63 13.87 3.89
C TYR A 299 -9.94 14.79 2.90
N ALA A 300 -10.09 14.58 1.59
CA ALA A 300 -9.48 15.43 0.57
C ALA A 300 -9.90 16.90 0.72
N GLU A 301 -11.19 17.15 1.00
CA GLU A 301 -11.75 18.50 1.19
C GLU A 301 -11.11 19.29 2.35
N ARG A 302 -10.42 18.61 3.26
CA ARG A 302 -9.75 19.20 4.43
C ARG A 302 -8.28 19.51 4.16
N THR A 303 -7.72 19.06 3.02
CA THR A 303 -6.30 19.19 2.71
C THR A 303 -5.99 20.45 1.90
N GLU A 304 -4.76 20.97 2.02
CA GLU A 304 -4.27 22.06 1.18
C GLU A 304 -4.06 21.65 -0.29
N PHE A 305 -4.20 20.37 -0.60
CA PHE A 305 -4.08 19.84 -1.95
C PHE A 305 -5.44 19.61 -2.64
N TYR A 306 -6.55 19.97 -2.00
CA TYR A 306 -7.89 19.70 -2.52
C TYR A 306 -8.09 20.21 -3.94
N ASP A 307 -7.71 21.46 -4.22
CA ASP A 307 -7.88 22.07 -5.56
C ASP A 307 -7.07 21.31 -6.62
N GLU A 308 -5.86 20.86 -6.27
CA GLU A 308 -5.03 20.05 -7.19
C GLU A 308 -5.61 18.66 -7.41
N ILE A 309 -6.07 18.00 -6.35
CA ILE A 309 -6.66 16.65 -6.41
C ILE A 309 -7.99 16.68 -7.19
N SER A 310 -8.84 17.65 -6.91
CA SER A 310 -10.12 17.81 -7.61
C SER A 310 -9.92 18.17 -9.08
N ALA A 311 -8.91 18.99 -9.40
CA ALA A 311 -8.55 19.29 -10.77
C ALA A 311 -8.10 18.04 -11.56
N ARG A 312 -7.40 17.09 -10.93
CA ARG A 312 -7.04 15.82 -11.59
C ARG A 312 -8.27 15.01 -11.95
N ARG A 313 -9.27 14.97 -11.07
CA ARG A 313 -10.57 14.35 -11.33
C ARG A 313 -11.29 15.03 -12.49
N ASP A 314 -11.42 16.36 -12.38
CA ASP A 314 -12.23 17.17 -13.31
C ASP A 314 -11.63 17.27 -14.72
N ASN A 315 -10.33 17.06 -14.86
CA ASN A 315 -9.61 17.09 -16.13
C ASN A 315 -9.33 15.68 -16.70
N SER A 316 -9.85 14.62 -16.10
CA SER A 316 -9.74 13.27 -16.65
C SER A 316 -10.44 13.18 -18.00
N THR A 317 -9.76 12.69 -19.04
CA THR A 317 -10.24 12.65 -20.42
C THR A 317 -10.58 11.23 -20.86
N GLU A 318 -11.31 11.11 -21.99
CA GLU A 318 -11.55 9.79 -22.60
C GLU A 318 -10.24 9.13 -23.06
N GLU A 319 -9.24 9.92 -23.49
CA GLU A 319 -7.91 9.43 -23.86
C GLU A 319 -7.20 8.81 -22.64
N ASP A 320 -7.31 9.42 -21.47
CA ASP A 320 -6.76 8.87 -20.23
C ASP A 320 -7.39 7.53 -19.89
N ILE A 321 -8.70 7.37 -20.11
CA ILE A 321 -9.42 6.13 -19.87
C ILE A 321 -8.97 5.03 -20.82
N GLU A 322 -8.83 5.36 -22.11
CA GLU A 322 -8.35 4.39 -23.09
C GLU A 322 -6.90 3.96 -22.78
N LYS A 323 -6.07 4.87 -22.29
CA LYS A 323 -4.72 4.57 -21.83
C LYS A 323 -4.74 3.64 -20.61
N ASP A 324 -5.61 3.89 -19.63
CA ASP A 324 -5.75 3.03 -18.45
C ASP A 324 -6.24 1.62 -18.86
N LYS A 325 -7.23 1.51 -19.76
CA LYS A 325 -7.67 0.22 -20.32
C LYS A 325 -6.56 -0.53 -21.03
N ALA A 326 -5.81 0.18 -21.87
CA ALA A 326 -4.69 -0.40 -22.59
C ALA A 326 -3.58 -0.88 -21.62
N GLY A 327 -3.30 -0.12 -20.57
CA GLY A 327 -2.38 -0.49 -19.50
C GLY A 327 -2.81 -1.77 -18.78
N GLU A 328 -4.06 -1.86 -18.39
CA GLU A 328 -4.65 -3.06 -17.75
C GLU A 328 -4.59 -4.29 -18.68
N ALA A 329 -4.98 -4.14 -19.93
CA ALA A 329 -4.92 -5.23 -20.91
C ALA A 329 -3.47 -5.68 -21.14
N SER A 330 -2.54 -4.72 -21.22
CA SER A 330 -1.11 -4.99 -21.36
C SER A 330 -0.55 -5.74 -20.14
N LEU A 331 -0.99 -5.38 -18.92
CA LEU A 331 -0.55 -6.07 -17.70
C LEU A 331 -1.05 -7.51 -17.66
N LYS A 332 -2.31 -7.77 -18.01
CA LYS A 332 -2.86 -9.12 -18.11
C LYS A 332 -2.13 -9.96 -19.17
N ALA A 333 -1.84 -9.36 -20.33
CA ALA A 333 -1.07 -10.02 -21.38
C ALA A 333 0.37 -10.34 -20.96
N LEU A 334 1.01 -9.42 -20.23
CA LEU A 334 2.34 -9.64 -19.66
C LEU A 334 2.32 -10.79 -18.64
N ALA A 335 1.34 -10.81 -17.73
CA ALA A 335 1.20 -11.90 -16.77
C ALA A 335 1.06 -13.25 -17.48
N GLN A 336 0.23 -13.32 -18.54
CA GLN A 336 0.10 -14.54 -19.34
C GLN A 336 1.41 -14.93 -20.03
N SER A 337 2.13 -13.94 -20.58
CA SER A 337 3.43 -14.19 -21.22
C SER A 337 4.46 -14.75 -20.23
N GLU A 338 4.51 -14.21 -18.99
CA GLU A 338 5.41 -14.72 -17.95
C GLU A 338 5.04 -16.15 -17.50
N ILE A 339 3.73 -16.46 -17.44
CA ILE A 339 3.25 -17.83 -17.16
C ILE A 339 3.74 -18.84 -18.21
N ASP A 340 3.74 -18.44 -19.47
CA ASP A 340 4.09 -19.29 -20.60
C ASP A 340 5.61 -19.48 -20.79
N ARG A 341 6.42 -18.62 -20.19
CA ARG A 341 7.89 -18.70 -20.25
C ARG A 341 8.42 -20.02 -19.68
N ALA A 342 9.43 -20.58 -20.35
CA ALA A 342 10.12 -21.78 -19.89
C ALA A 342 11.06 -21.53 -18.71
N ASP A 343 11.56 -20.30 -18.57
CA ASP A 343 12.53 -19.82 -17.59
C ASP A 343 11.91 -18.95 -16.49
N GLY A 344 10.61 -19.11 -16.20
CA GLY A 344 9.94 -18.45 -15.07
C GLY A 344 10.60 -18.79 -13.74
N TYR A 345 10.51 -17.85 -12.76
CA TYR A 345 11.23 -17.96 -11.49
C TYR A 345 11.05 -19.30 -10.80
N PHE A 346 9.82 -19.74 -10.56
CA PHE A 346 9.55 -21.02 -9.88
C PHE A 346 10.05 -22.23 -10.67
N LYS A 347 10.02 -22.17 -12.00
CA LYS A 347 10.53 -23.26 -12.85
C LYS A 347 12.05 -23.41 -12.73
N VAL A 348 12.77 -22.33 -12.52
CA VAL A 348 14.24 -22.30 -12.46
C VAL A 348 14.75 -22.46 -11.02
N TYR A 349 14.14 -21.78 -10.05
CA TYR A 349 14.64 -21.65 -8.68
C TYR A 349 13.78 -22.37 -7.63
N GLY A 350 12.51 -22.67 -7.93
CA GLY A 350 11.57 -23.28 -6.99
C GLY A 350 11.72 -24.79 -6.77
N LYS A 351 12.76 -25.41 -7.29
CA LYS A 351 13.03 -26.86 -7.17
C LYS A 351 14.08 -27.19 -6.11
N CYS A 352 14.24 -26.34 -5.09
CA CYS A 352 15.13 -26.67 -3.98
C CYS A 352 14.36 -27.21 -2.80
#